data_9b0cbe61192e7f02abcbb8323024733d
#
_entry.id   9b0cbe61192e7f02abcbb8323024733d
#
_cell.length_a   1.000
_cell.length_b   1.000
_cell.length_c   1.000
_cell.angle_alpha   90.00
_cell.angle_beta   90.00
_cell.angle_gamma   90.00
#
_symmetry.space_group_name_H-M   'P 1'
#
loop_
_entity.id
_entity.type
_entity.pdbx_description
1 polymer ?
#
loop_
_entity_poly.entity_id
_entity_poly.type
_entity_poly.pdbx_seq_one_letter_code
_entity_poly.pdbx_strand_id
1 'polypeptide(L)'
;METSKESRSVALDSTSVRTVDDNGFLHVEKSPLTRVQVAPYYGKEIAGWRELGLDPEKIYHAYRPPEELSSPETIQSINGIPIHLEHHDDHGAPENKQTRVGTTGTDGAFEAPFLVNSLHIYDKDARSRIEDGSMRELSLAYTFEPDFSPGETPDGEKYDYVQRKIRAN
;
A
#
# COMPACT_ATOMS: atom_id res chain seq x y z
N MET A 1 -16.12 12.19 -8.44
CA MET A 1 -16.18 10.78 -7.99
C MET A 1 -15.29 10.65 -6.78
N GLU A 2 -15.85 10.27 -5.65
CA GLU A 2 -15.06 10.08 -4.44
C GLU A 2 -14.14 8.86 -4.59
N THR A 3 -12.88 9.03 -4.21
CA THR A 3 -11.90 7.96 -4.18
C THR A 3 -11.94 7.25 -2.83
N SER A 4 -11.90 5.93 -2.87
CA SER A 4 -11.84 5.11 -1.67
C SER A 4 -10.42 5.08 -1.13
N LYS A 5 -10.26 5.31 0.18
CA LYS A 5 -8.96 5.16 0.86
C LYS A 5 -8.86 3.77 1.44
N GLU A 6 -7.77 3.11 1.17
CA GLU A 6 -7.54 1.81 1.70
C GLU A 6 -6.10 1.55 2.12
N SER A 7 -5.97 0.63 3.05
CA SER A 7 -4.71 0.24 3.63
C SER A 7 -4.71 -1.25 3.97
N ARG A 8 -3.72 -1.96 3.47
CA ARG A 8 -3.49 -3.37 3.82
C ARG A 8 -2.02 -3.67 4.01
N SER A 9 -1.75 -4.48 5.02
CA SER A 9 -0.40 -4.92 5.36
C SER A 9 0.17 -5.85 4.31
N VAL A 10 1.41 -5.61 3.95
CA VAL A 10 2.25 -6.55 3.19
C VAL A 10 3.42 -6.92 4.09
N ALA A 11 3.69 -8.21 4.25
CA ALA A 11 4.81 -8.65 5.04
C ALA A 11 6.12 -8.10 4.49
N LEU A 12 6.92 -7.47 5.34
CA LEU A 12 8.29 -7.12 5.01
C LEU A 12 9.06 -8.42 4.82
N ASP A 13 9.52 -8.66 3.59
CA ASP A 13 10.29 -9.85 3.29
C ASP A 13 11.56 -9.89 4.14
N SER A 14 11.73 -10.98 4.90
CA SER A 14 12.93 -11.21 5.70
C SER A 14 14.20 -11.39 4.85
N THR A 15 14.04 -11.59 3.54
CA THR A 15 15.13 -11.76 2.58
C THR A 15 15.57 -10.45 1.92
N SER A 16 14.86 -9.32 2.17
CA SER A 16 15.24 -8.04 1.60
C SER A 16 16.61 -7.59 2.09
N VAL A 17 17.41 -7.03 1.17
CA VAL A 17 18.75 -6.51 1.50
C VAL A 17 18.60 -5.28 2.37
N ARG A 18 19.24 -5.32 3.53
CA ARG A 18 19.19 -4.25 4.53
C ARG A 18 20.60 -3.77 4.84
N THR A 19 20.80 -2.46 4.82
CA THR A 19 22.07 -1.83 5.19
C THR A 19 21.79 -0.69 6.16
N VAL A 20 22.78 -0.38 7.01
CA VAL A 20 22.73 0.79 7.90
C VAL A 20 23.88 1.70 7.49
N ASP A 21 23.57 2.96 7.22
CA ASP A 21 24.57 3.96 6.82
C ASP A 21 25.31 4.56 8.02
N ASP A 22 26.30 5.42 7.75
CA ASP A 22 27.12 6.06 8.78
C ASP A 22 26.32 6.96 9.75
N ASN A 23 25.14 7.40 9.35
CA ASN A 23 24.23 8.17 10.21
C ASN A 23 23.32 7.28 11.06
N GLY A 24 23.38 5.96 10.88
CA GLY A 24 22.55 5.00 11.57
C GLY A 24 21.16 4.81 10.93
N PHE A 25 20.94 5.27 9.70
CA PHE A 25 19.70 5.08 8.99
C PHE A 25 19.63 3.71 8.33
N LEU A 26 18.50 3.05 8.45
CA LEU A 26 18.24 1.76 7.82
C LEU A 26 17.75 1.97 6.39
N HIS A 27 18.42 1.32 5.45
CA HIS A 27 18.01 1.25 4.05
C HIS A 27 17.55 -0.17 3.73
N VAL A 28 16.37 -0.29 3.15
CA VAL A 28 15.82 -1.56 2.67
C VAL A 28 15.65 -1.47 1.17
N GLU A 29 16.32 -2.36 0.44
CA GLU A 29 16.17 -2.46 -1.01
C GLU A 29 14.91 -3.27 -1.36
N LYS A 30 14.18 -2.84 -2.38
CA LYS A 30 13.08 -3.58 -2.99
C LYS A 30 12.06 -4.16 -1.99
N SER A 31 11.56 -3.33 -1.11
CA SER A 31 10.47 -3.75 -0.23
C SER A 31 9.15 -3.82 -0.99
N PRO A 32 8.37 -4.91 -0.88
CA PRO A 32 7.03 -4.95 -1.44
C PRO A 32 6.10 -4.01 -0.66
N LEU A 33 5.39 -3.15 -1.38
CA LEU A 33 4.42 -2.21 -0.81
C LEU A 33 2.99 -2.73 -0.93
N THR A 34 2.70 -3.36 -2.06
CA THR A 34 1.42 -4.01 -2.35
C THR A 34 1.60 -5.04 -3.45
N ARG A 35 0.55 -5.80 -3.77
CA ARG A 35 0.61 -6.85 -4.77
C ARG A 35 -0.68 -6.97 -5.58
N VAL A 36 -0.56 -7.60 -6.74
CA VAL A 36 -1.71 -8.07 -7.50
C VAL A 36 -2.46 -9.10 -6.67
N GLN A 37 -3.73 -8.85 -6.40
CA GLN A 37 -4.58 -9.80 -5.67
C GLN A 37 -6.05 -9.43 -5.77
N VAL A 38 -6.90 -10.38 -5.41
CA VAL A 38 -8.30 -10.17 -5.05
C VAL A 38 -8.39 -10.16 -3.53
N ALA A 39 -8.98 -9.14 -2.94
CA ALA A 39 -9.10 -8.99 -1.50
C ALA A 39 -10.52 -8.65 -1.07
N PRO A 40 -11.01 -9.21 0.06
CA PRO A 40 -12.36 -8.94 0.54
C PRO A 40 -12.42 -7.65 1.36
N TYR A 41 -13.52 -6.91 1.19
CA TYR A 41 -13.84 -5.69 1.93
C TYR A 41 -15.31 -5.64 2.25
N TYR A 42 -15.67 -5.17 3.46
CA TYR A 42 -17.05 -4.83 3.74
C TYR A 42 -17.49 -3.61 2.93
N GLY A 43 -18.76 -3.55 2.56
CA GLY A 43 -19.28 -2.41 1.80
C GLY A 43 -18.98 -1.07 2.47
N LYS A 44 -19.08 -0.99 3.81
CA LYS A 44 -18.78 0.22 4.59
C LYS A 44 -17.30 0.66 4.54
N GLU A 45 -16.39 -0.21 4.13
CA GLU A 45 -14.97 0.12 3.94
C GLU A 45 -14.70 0.76 2.58
N ILE A 46 -15.66 0.72 1.68
CA ILE A 46 -15.54 1.28 0.32
C ILE A 46 -16.06 2.72 0.35
N ALA A 47 -15.21 3.70 0.08
CA ALA A 47 -15.63 5.10 0.06
C ALA A 47 -16.74 5.32 -0.98
N GLY A 48 -17.73 6.13 -0.63
CA GLY A 48 -18.90 6.33 -1.48
C GLY A 48 -19.89 5.16 -1.49
N TRP A 49 -19.77 4.23 -0.56
CA TRP A 49 -20.60 3.03 -0.52
C TRP A 49 -22.12 3.33 -0.52
N ARG A 50 -22.54 4.44 0.13
CA ARG A 50 -23.95 4.84 0.17
C ARG A 50 -24.45 5.28 -1.20
N GLU A 51 -23.67 6.09 -1.88
CA GLU A 51 -23.94 6.59 -3.23
C GLU A 51 -23.91 5.46 -4.27
N LEU A 52 -23.05 4.48 -4.04
CA LEU A 52 -22.96 3.26 -4.86
C LEU A 52 -24.06 2.24 -4.54
N GLY A 53 -24.85 2.45 -3.48
CA GLY A 53 -25.91 1.53 -3.07
C GLY A 53 -25.40 0.21 -2.55
N LEU A 54 -24.22 0.17 -1.96
CA LEU A 54 -23.64 -1.05 -1.42
C LEU A 54 -24.21 -1.38 -0.04
N ASP A 55 -24.35 -2.67 0.23
CA ASP A 55 -24.69 -3.16 1.57
C ASP A 55 -23.46 -3.03 2.48
N PRO A 56 -23.55 -2.26 3.59
CA PRO A 56 -22.40 -2.03 4.49
C PRO A 56 -21.82 -3.29 5.11
N GLU A 57 -22.64 -4.31 5.32
CA GLU A 57 -22.24 -5.56 5.99
C GLU A 57 -21.91 -6.70 5.02
N LYS A 58 -22.12 -6.49 3.73
CA LYS A 58 -21.75 -7.46 2.69
C LYS A 58 -20.28 -7.34 2.34
N ILE A 59 -19.64 -8.49 2.10
CA ILE A 59 -18.27 -8.55 1.59
C ILE A 59 -18.28 -8.43 0.06
N TYR A 60 -17.48 -7.51 -0.45
CA TYR A 60 -17.19 -7.32 -1.87
C TYR A 60 -15.72 -7.64 -2.13
N HIS A 61 -15.46 -8.36 -3.22
CA HIS A 61 -14.11 -8.75 -3.61
C HIS A 61 -13.53 -7.74 -4.60
N ALA A 62 -12.45 -7.08 -4.18
CA ALA A 62 -11.74 -6.09 -4.97
C ALA A 62 -10.56 -6.70 -5.71
N TYR A 63 -10.52 -6.55 -7.02
CA TYR A 63 -9.37 -6.92 -7.82
C TYR A 63 -8.43 -5.73 -8.00
N ARG A 64 -7.19 -5.94 -7.64
CA ARG A 64 -6.07 -5.01 -7.89
C ARG A 64 -5.24 -5.60 -9.02
N PRO A 65 -5.48 -5.18 -10.27
CA PRO A 65 -4.88 -5.85 -11.42
C PRO A 65 -3.47 -5.36 -11.73
N PRO A 66 -2.67 -6.15 -12.46
CA PRO A 66 -1.31 -5.79 -12.80
C PRO A 66 -1.21 -4.52 -13.65
N GLU A 67 -2.13 -4.27 -14.55
CA GLU A 67 -2.14 -3.07 -15.39
C GLU A 67 -2.28 -1.77 -14.60
N GLU A 68 -2.96 -1.81 -13.44
CA GLU A 68 -3.05 -0.63 -12.56
C GLU A 68 -1.76 -0.43 -11.75
N LEU A 69 -1.19 -1.52 -11.22
CA LEU A 69 0.04 -1.44 -10.44
C LEU A 69 1.27 -1.12 -11.28
N SER A 70 1.26 -1.49 -12.57
CA SER A 70 2.35 -1.18 -13.51
C SER A 70 2.19 0.17 -14.20
N SER A 71 1.10 0.89 -13.95
CA SER A 71 0.91 2.20 -14.57
C SER A 71 1.97 3.21 -14.09
N PRO A 72 2.49 4.07 -14.97
CA PRO A 72 3.51 5.06 -14.59
C PRO A 72 3.06 5.98 -13.46
N GLU A 73 1.80 6.35 -13.44
CA GLU A 73 1.22 7.24 -12.42
C GLU A 73 1.15 6.56 -11.05
N THR A 74 0.81 5.28 -10.99
CA THR A 74 0.83 4.51 -9.74
C THR A 74 2.26 4.37 -9.22
N ILE A 75 3.19 3.99 -10.09
CA ILE A 75 4.62 3.86 -9.73
C ILE A 75 5.18 5.20 -9.23
N GLN A 76 4.87 6.30 -9.91
CA GLN A 76 5.32 7.62 -9.47
C GLN A 76 4.75 8.00 -8.11
N SER A 77 3.51 7.63 -7.82
CA SER A 77 2.85 7.98 -6.57
C SER A 77 3.48 7.35 -5.32
N ILE A 78 4.20 6.23 -5.45
CA ILE A 78 4.86 5.56 -4.33
C ILE A 78 6.27 6.08 -4.04
N ASN A 79 6.78 7.03 -4.84
CA ASN A 79 8.11 7.57 -4.67
C ASN A 79 8.11 8.75 -3.69
N GLY A 80 9.04 8.75 -2.74
CA GLY A 80 9.27 9.86 -1.82
C GLY A 80 8.13 10.12 -0.83
N ILE A 81 7.34 9.11 -0.51
CA ILE A 81 6.23 9.26 0.44
C ILE A 81 6.64 8.91 1.86
N PRO A 82 6.01 9.53 2.88
CA PRO A 82 6.34 9.26 4.28
C PRO A 82 5.97 7.83 4.68
N ILE A 83 6.78 7.25 5.57
CA ILE A 83 6.49 6.01 6.27
C ILE A 83 6.12 6.36 7.70
N HIS A 84 4.99 5.87 8.17
CA HIS A 84 4.50 6.08 9.53
C HIS A 84 4.57 4.81 10.35
N LEU A 85 4.79 4.96 11.66
CA LEU A 85 4.77 3.85 12.59
C LEU A 85 3.35 3.36 12.84
N GLU A 86 2.39 4.26 12.77
CA GLU A 86 0.97 4.01 12.99
C GLU A 86 0.15 4.42 11.77
N HIS A 87 -1.06 3.88 11.73
CA HIS A 87 -1.99 4.13 10.64
C HIS A 87 -2.74 5.45 10.84
N HIS A 88 -2.75 6.29 9.83
CA HIS A 88 -3.47 7.57 9.82
C HIS A 88 -4.36 7.65 8.58
N ASP A 89 -5.49 8.35 8.69
CA ASP A 89 -6.40 8.58 7.57
C ASP A 89 -5.77 9.50 6.50
N ASP A 90 -4.90 10.41 6.91
CA ASP A 90 -4.15 11.28 6.03
C ASP A 90 -2.66 11.26 6.40
N HIS A 91 -1.91 10.42 5.72
CA HIS A 91 -0.47 10.23 5.98
C HIS A 91 0.37 11.43 5.55
N GLY A 92 -0.09 12.20 4.58
CA GLY A 92 0.62 13.37 4.09
C GLY A 92 0.45 14.62 4.95
N ALA A 93 -0.52 14.63 5.88
CA ALA A 93 -0.82 15.81 6.67
C ALA A 93 0.36 16.28 7.54
N PRO A 94 0.64 17.58 7.59
CA PRO A 94 1.76 18.13 8.38
C PRO A 94 1.69 17.79 9.86
N GLU A 95 0.51 17.68 10.43
CA GLU A 95 0.27 17.32 11.84
C GLU A 95 0.74 15.91 12.19
N ASN A 96 0.85 15.02 11.21
CA ASN A 96 1.28 13.63 11.39
C ASN A 96 2.82 13.48 11.39
N LYS A 97 3.58 14.56 11.33
CA LYS A 97 5.05 14.49 11.25
C LYS A 97 5.72 13.74 12.39
N GLN A 98 5.13 13.74 13.59
CA GLN A 98 5.70 13.08 14.76
C GLN A 98 5.68 11.55 14.66
N THR A 99 4.82 10.98 13.83
CA THR A 99 4.73 9.54 13.60
C THR A 99 5.52 9.07 12.40
N ARG A 100 6.12 10.00 11.66
CA ARG A 100 6.95 9.69 10.50
C ARG A 100 8.27 9.10 10.94
N VAL A 101 8.55 7.90 10.48
CA VAL A 101 9.75 7.15 10.84
C VAL A 101 10.71 6.97 9.67
N GLY A 102 10.28 7.30 8.47
CA GLY A 102 11.06 7.14 7.25
C GLY A 102 10.35 7.67 6.01
N THR A 103 10.95 7.38 4.88
CA THR A 103 10.39 7.66 3.54
C THR A 103 10.66 6.49 2.61
N THR A 104 9.80 6.34 1.60
CA THR A 104 10.12 5.49 0.46
C THR A 104 11.21 6.14 -0.40
N GLY A 105 11.92 5.34 -1.19
CA GLY A 105 12.89 5.84 -2.17
C GLY A 105 12.21 6.39 -3.42
N THR A 106 13.03 6.59 -4.45
CA THR A 106 12.62 7.11 -5.76
C THR A 106 12.75 6.08 -6.88
N ASP A 107 12.92 4.82 -6.52
CA ASP A 107 13.16 3.69 -7.42
C ASP A 107 11.97 2.71 -7.46
N GLY A 108 10.76 3.24 -7.25
CA GLY A 108 9.53 2.46 -7.36
C GLY A 108 9.42 1.73 -8.69
N ALA A 109 9.01 0.47 -8.66
CA ALA A 109 8.87 -0.38 -9.83
C ALA A 109 7.78 -1.43 -9.62
N PHE A 110 7.23 -1.92 -10.72
CA PHE A 110 6.38 -3.09 -10.71
C PHE A 110 7.22 -4.31 -11.10
N GLU A 111 7.42 -5.19 -10.15
CA GLU A 111 8.05 -6.51 -10.33
C GLU A 111 7.01 -7.57 -9.99
N ALA A 112 6.32 -8.08 -11.00
CA ALA A 112 5.16 -8.95 -10.83
C ALA A 112 5.40 -10.07 -9.82
N PRO A 113 4.51 -10.30 -8.85
CA PRO A 113 3.20 -9.64 -8.69
C PRO A 113 3.23 -8.40 -7.77
N PHE A 114 4.40 -7.87 -7.46
CA PHE A 114 4.59 -6.82 -6.45
C PHE A 114 4.86 -5.45 -7.04
N LEU A 115 4.31 -4.43 -6.37
CA LEU A 115 4.76 -3.06 -6.47
C LEU A 115 5.81 -2.85 -5.39
N VAL A 116 7.03 -2.49 -5.77
CA VAL A 116 8.19 -2.43 -4.86
C VAL A 116 8.82 -1.04 -4.85
N ASN A 117 9.48 -0.71 -3.74
CA ASN A 117 10.31 0.48 -3.62
C ASN A 117 11.36 0.24 -2.53
N SER A 118 12.41 1.03 -2.51
CA SER A 118 13.32 1.08 -1.39
C SER A 118 12.70 1.85 -0.22
N LEU A 119 13.17 1.57 1.00
CA LEU A 119 12.76 2.25 2.22
C LEU A 119 13.96 2.86 2.91
N HIS A 120 13.78 4.06 3.44
CA HIS A 120 14.76 4.76 4.26
C HIS A 120 14.15 5.02 5.63
N ILE A 121 14.62 4.33 6.67
CA ILE A 121 14.11 4.44 8.03
C ILE A 121 15.14 5.18 8.89
N TYR A 122 14.78 6.36 9.35
CA TYR A 122 15.67 7.22 10.15
C TYR A 122 15.32 7.24 11.65
N ASP A 123 14.15 6.72 12.04
CA ASP A 123 13.78 6.60 13.44
C ASP A 123 14.45 5.39 14.08
N LYS A 124 15.11 5.61 15.22
CA LYS A 124 15.87 4.57 15.91
C LYS A 124 15.00 3.43 16.44
N ASP A 125 13.84 3.75 16.99
CA ASP A 125 12.95 2.74 17.57
C ASP A 125 12.32 1.89 16.48
N ALA A 126 11.86 2.50 15.38
CA ALA A 126 11.34 1.80 14.22
C ALA A 126 12.41 0.87 13.62
N ARG A 127 13.64 1.35 13.47
CA ARG A 127 14.76 0.54 13.01
C ARG A 127 14.98 -0.68 13.90
N SER A 128 15.06 -0.50 15.21
CA SER A 128 15.26 -1.59 16.15
C SER A 128 14.17 -2.65 16.07
N ARG A 129 12.91 -2.21 15.91
CA ARG A 129 11.76 -3.11 15.80
C ARG A 129 11.71 -3.86 14.46
N ILE A 130 12.26 -3.29 13.40
CA ILE A 130 12.44 -3.98 12.12
C ILE A 130 13.57 -5.01 12.23
N GLU A 131 14.69 -4.64 12.84
CA GLU A 131 15.86 -5.51 12.99
C GLU A 131 15.59 -6.71 13.92
N ASP A 132 14.85 -6.53 15.02
CA ASP A 132 14.48 -7.60 15.94
C ASP A 132 13.28 -8.44 15.46
N GLY A 133 12.65 -8.05 14.38
CA GLY A 133 11.52 -8.75 13.77
C GLY A 133 10.18 -8.53 14.47
N SER A 134 10.07 -7.60 15.42
CA SER A 134 8.81 -7.24 16.04
C SER A 134 7.90 -6.41 15.11
N MET A 135 8.50 -5.76 14.09
CA MET A 135 7.79 -5.04 13.04
C MET A 135 8.08 -5.71 11.70
N ARG A 136 7.11 -6.41 11.15
CA ARG A 136 7.26 -7.23 9.93
C ARG A 136 6.32 -6.84 8.80
N GLU A 137 5.38 -5.96 9.06
CA GLU A 137 4.35 -5.60 8.10
C GLU A 137 4.47 -4.14 7.68
N LEU A 138 4.32 -3.92 6.39
CA LEU A 138 4.19 -2.61 5.79
C LEU A 138 2.81 -2.51 5.14
N SER A 139 2.16 -1.37 5.33
CA SER A 139 0.84 -1.10 4.77
C SER A 139 0.90 0.13 3.89
N LEU A 140 0.46 -0.01 2.64
CA LEU A 140 0.36 1.11 1.72
C LEU A 140 -1.04 1.73 1.83
N ALA A 141 -1.10 3.02 2.19
CA ALA A 141 -2.32 3.80 2.06
C ALA A 141 -2.41 4.36 0.64
N TYR A 142 -3.56 4.23 0.02
CA TYR A 142 -3.79 4.70 -1.34
C TYR A 142 -5.27 5.03 -1.58
N THR A 143 -5.49 5.83 -2.60
CA THR A 143 -6.82 6.10 -3.13
C THR A 143 -7.03 5.34 -4.44
N PHE A 144 -8.27 5.05 -4.77
CA PHE A 144 -8.64 4.42 -6.04
C PHE A 144 -10.07 4.79 -6.44
N GLU A 145 -10.41 4.54 -7.70
CA GLU A 145 -11.77 4.59 -8.19
C GLU A 145 -12.33 3.16 -8.30
N PRO A 146 -13.45 2.83 -7.63
CA PRO A 146 -14.05 1.51 -7.76
C PRO A 146 -14.78 1.37 -9.10
N ASP A 147 -14.46 0.33 -9.84
CA ASP A 147 -15.12 -0.04 -11.09
C ASP A 147 -15.88 -1.35 -10.87
N PHE A 148 -17.20 -1.27 -10.69
CA PHE A 148 -18.07 -2.42 -10.46
C PHE A 148 -18.39 -3.16 -11.76
N SER A 149 -17.35 -3.70 -12.38
CA SER A 149 -17.42 -4.62 -13.52
C SER A 149 -16.93 -5.99 -13.05
N PRO A 150 -17.81 -6.85 -12.56
CA PRO A 150 -17.42 -8.17 -12.02
C PRO A 150 -16.79 -9.06 -13.09
N GLY A 151 -15.89 -9.93 -12.65
CA GLY A 151 -15.19 -10.83 -13.54
C GLY A 151 -14.38 -11.89 -12.80
N GLU A 152 -13.45 -12.49 -13.53
CA GLU A 152 -12.52 -13.48 -13.01
C GLU A 152 -11.09 -13.10 -13.39
N THR A 153 -10.14 -13.36 -12.47
CA THR A 153 -8.72 -13.26 -12.77
C THR A 153 -8.28 -14.40 -13.71
N PRO A 154 -7.08 -14.32 -14.32
CA PRO A 154 -6.52 -15.43 -15.10
C PRO A 154 -6.45 -16.77 -14.34
N ASP A 155 -6.32 -16.71 -13.00
CA ASP A 155 -6.29 -17.89 -12.13
C ASP A 155 -7.68 -18.37 -11.70
N GLY A 156 -8.75 -17.71 -12.16
CA GLY A 156 -10.13 -18.10 -11.87
C GLY A 156 -10.70 -17.55 -10.55
N GLU A 157 -10.05 -16.60 -9.90
CA GLU A 157 -10.62 -15.89 -8.74
C GLU A 157 -11.69 -14.91 -9.20
N LYS A 158 -12.88 -15.00 -8.61
CA LYS A 158 -13.97 -14.08 -8.88
C LYS A 158 -13.84 -12.80 -8.09
N TYR A 159 -14.17 -11.68 -8.74
CA TYR A 159 -14.20 -10.37 -8.11
C TYR A 159 -15.48 -9.60 -8.47
N ASP A 160 -15.86 -8.69 -7.58
CA ASP A 160 -17.05 -7.84 -7.74
C ASP A 160 -16.70 -6.50 -8.39
N TYR A 161 -15.52 -5.97 -8.10
CA TYR A 161 -15.06 -4.70 -8.66
C TYR A 161 -13.55 -4.65 -8.82
N VAL A 162 -13.10 -3.71 -9.64
CA VAL A 162 -11.68 -3.45 -9.92
C VAL A 162 -11.29 -2.11 -9.30
N GLN A 163 -10.14 -2.06 -8.67
CA GLN A 163 -9.53 -0.82 -8.19
C GLN A 163 -8.80 -0.13 -9.35
N ARG A 164 -9.31 1.03 -9.78
CA ARG A 164 -8.73 1.83 -10.86
C ARG A 164 -8.03 3.07 -10.33
N LYS A 165 -7.07 3.59 -11.07
CA LYS A 165 -6.35 4.82 -10.76
C LYS A 165 -5.78 4.82 -9.33
N ILE A 166 -5.09 3.75 -8.99
CA ILE A 166 -4.44 3.61 -7.68
C ILE A 166 -3.37 4.68 -7.51
N ARG A 167 -3.43 5.43 -6.41
CA ARG A 167 -2.47 6.49 -6.07
C ARG A 167 -2.16 6.41 -4.59
N ALA A 168 -0.89 6.24 -4.25
CA ALA A 168 -0.43 6.32 -2.87
C ALA A 168 -0.59 7.74 -2.33
N ASN A 169 -0.81 7.87 -1.00
CA ASN A 169 -0.98 9.16 -0.33
C ASN A 169 -0.29 9.20 1.04
#